data_4e656b7cf4bc55d98d06f52d5c20f188
#
_entry.id   4e656b7cf4bc55d98d06f52d5c20f188
#
_cell.length_a   1.000
_cell.length_b   1.000
_cell.length_c   1.000
_cell.angle_alpha   90.00
_cell.angle_beta   90.00
_cell.angle_gamma   90.00
#
_symmetry.space_group_name_H-M   'P 1'
#
loop_
_entity.id
_entity.type
_entity.pdbx_description
1 polymer ?
#
loop_
_entity_poly.entity_id
_entity_poly.type
_entity_poly.pdbx_seq_one_letter_code
_entity_poly.pdbx_strand_id
1 'polypeptide(L)'
;MPRFDSIHEIRTPEKSLSPVEVLRAIKFGIASEFEAIQVYQQIMESTDNLQVKTILTDITNDEMHHAGALLKLLDILSPGDTAEYLHGMRKALFQLGMGPNPNGNSQ
;
A
#
# COMPACT_ATOMS: atom_id res chain seq x y z
N MET A 1 -8.68 7.13 9.30
CA MET A 1 -9.08 6.17 8.24
C MET A 1 -9.32 6.89 6.93
N PRO A 2 -8.81 6.40 5.83
CA PRO A 2 -9.26 6.90 4.53
C PRO A 2 -10.78 6.75 4.39
N ARG A 3 -11.39 7.71 3.73
CA ARG A 3 -12.83 7.68 3.51
C ARG A 3 -13.13 6.86 2.26
N PHE A 4 -13.96 5.85 2.40
CA PHE A 4 -14.34 4.96 1.31
C PHE A 4 -15.77 5.16 0.83
N ASP A 5 -16.39 6.28 1.20
CA ASP A 5 -17.81 6.51 0.95
C ASP A 5 -18.19 6.30 -0.52
N SER A 6 -17.37 6.78 -1.43
CA SER A 6 -17.61 6.64 -2.87
C SER A 6 -17.40 5.22 -3.41
N ILE A 7 -16.70 4.37 -2.63
CA ILE A 7 -16.40 2.98 -3.02
C ILE A 7 -17.40 2.03 -2.37
N HIS A 8 -17.89 2.40 -1.20
CA HIS A 8 -18.81 1.57 -0.42
C HIS A 8 -20.25 1.60 -0.96
N GLU A 9 -20.53 2.38 -1.94
CA GLU A 9 -21.78 2.22 -2.67
C GLU A 9 -21.72 0.89 -3.40
N ILE A 10 -22.18 -0.14 -2.71
CA ILE A 10 -22.14 -1.50 -3.24
C ILE A 10 -22.88 -1.55 -4.56
N ARG A 11 -22.16 -1.92 -5.59
CA ARG A 11 -22.75 -2.07 -6.91
C ARG A 11 -23.22 -3.48 -7.10
N THR A 12 -24.37 -3.61 -7.73
CA THR A 12 -24.87 -4.91 -8.17
C THR A 12 -23.99 -5.42 -9.33
N PRO A 13 -24.06 -6.72 -9.69
CA PRO A 13 -23.30 -7.22 -10.84
C PRO A 13 -23.54 -6.43 -12.13
N GLU A 14 -24.74 -5.88 -12.32
CA GLU A 14 -25.09 -5.06 -13.49
C GLU A 14 -24.43 -3.68 -13.44
N LYS A 15 -23.95 -3.26 -12.27
CA LYS A 15 -23.29 -1.97 -12.05
C LYS A 15 -21.91 -2.19 -11.47
N SER A 16 -21.19 -3.16 -12.00
CA SER A 16 -19.83 -3.46 -11.52
C SER A 16 -18.91 -2.26 -11.71
N LEU A 17 -17.83 -2.24 -10.93
CA LEU A 17 -16.83 -1.17 -11.00
C LEU A 17 -16.15 -1.16 -12.36
N SER A 18 -15.89 0.03 -12.89
CA SER A 18 -15.05 0.19 -14.06
C SER A 18 -13.59 -0.16 -13.72
N PRO A 19 -12.74 -0.43 -14.73
CA PRO A 19 -11.31 -0.67 -14.46
C PRO A 19 -10.63 0.45 -13.66
N VAL A 20 -10.97 1.71 -13.93
CA VAL A 20 -10.43 2.85 -13.18
C VAL A 20 -10.90 2.83 -11.73
N GLU A 21 -12.16 2.51 -11.51
CA GLU A 21 -12.72 2.41 -10.16
C GLU A 21 -12.10 1.26 -9.37
N VAL A 22 -11.83 0.13 -10.03
CA VAL A 22 -11.12 -0.99 -9.40
C VAL A 22 -9.73 -0.56 -8.94
N LEU A 23 -8.97 0.16 -9.78
CA LEU A 23 -7.65 0.65 -9.40
C LEU A 23 -7.72 1.60 -8.19
N ARG A 24 -8.71 2.48 -8.15
CA ARG A 24 -8.92 3.36 -7.00
C ARG A 24 -9.23 2.57 -5.74
N ALA A 25 -10.08 1.55 -5.84
CA ALA A 25 -10.42 0.70 -4.71
C ALA A 25 -9.17 -0.03 -4.16
N ILE A 26 -8.32 -0.55 -5.04
CA ILE A 26 -7.07 -1.20 -4.63
C ILE A 26 -6.14 -0.22 -3.91
N LYS A 27 -5.99 1.00 -4.45
CA LYS A 27 -5.16 2.03 -3.80
C LYS A 27 -5.68 2.40 -2.42
N PHE A 28 -6.98 2.53 -2.24
CA PHE A 28 -7.58 2.75 -0.93
C PHE A 28 -7.35 1.55 -0.01
N GLY A 29 -7.43 0.33 -0.55
CA GLY A 29 -7.11 -0.87 0.21
C GLY A 29 -5.68 -0.86 0.74
N ILE A 30 -4.70 -0.48 -0.08
CA ILE A 30 -3.30 -0.35 0.32
C ILE A 30 -3.17 0.69 1.44
N ALA A 31 -3.80 1.85 1.29
CA ALA A 31 -3.79 2.90 2.30
C ALA A 31 -4.39 2.41 3.63
N SER A 32 -5.48 1.64 3.56
CA SER A 32 -6.11 1.04 4.74
C SER A 32 -5.18 0.07 5.46
N GLU A 33 -4.44 -0.77 4.72
CA GLU A 33 -3.49 -1.70 5.32
C GLU A 33 -2.37 -0.94 6.04
N PHE A 34 -1.82 0.09 5.43
CA PHE A 34 -0.78 0.91 6.06
C PHE A 34 -1.30 1.60 7.32
N GLU A 35 -2.53 2.10 7.28
CA GLU A 35 -3.14 2.72 8.46
C GLU A 35 -3.36 1.71 9.58
N ALA A 36 -3.84 0.52 9.26
CA ALA A 36 -4.03 -0.54 10.25
C ALA A 36 -2.70 -0.93 10.91
N ILE A 37 -1.63 -1.09 10.14
CA ILE A 37 -0.29 -1.37 10.65
C ILE A 37 0.13 -0.28 11.63
N GLN A 38 -0.05 0.97 11.27
CA GLN A 38 0.31 2.11 12.12
C GLN A 38 -0.44 2.09 13.44
N VAL A 39 -1.74 1.86 13.40
CA VAL A 39 -2.59 1.81 14.60
C VAL A 39 -2.14 0.67 15.53
N TYR A 40 -1.93 -0.53 15.00
CA TYR A 40 -1.53 -1.67 15.82
C TYR A 40 -0.15 -1.48 16.44
N GLN A 41 0.79 -0.90 15.71
CA GLN A 41 2.12 -0.58 16.23
C GLN A 41 2.03 0.43 17.37
N GLN A 42 1.19 1.46 17.23
CA GLN A 42 0.98 2.44 18.30
C GLN A 42 0.38 1.81 19.55
N ILE A 43 -0.56 0.89 19.39
CA ILE A 43 -1.14 0.18 20.53
C ILE A 43 -0.07 -0.66 21.22
N MET A 44 0.74 -1.41 20.49
CA MET A 44 1.81 -2.24 21.07
C MET A 44 2.84 -1.41 21.82
N GLU A 45 3.16 -0.23 21.33
CA GLU A 45 4.08 0.71 21.99
C GLU A 45 3.49 1.31 23.25
N SER A 46 2.18 1.29 23.39
CA SER A 46 1.45 1.93 24.48
C SER A 46 1.06 0.97 25.60
N THR A 47 1.44 -0.30 25.54
CA THR A 47 1.04 -1.29 26.53
C THR A 47 2.18 -2.25 26.84
N ASP A 48 2.20 -2.75 28.08
CA ASP A 48 3.07 -3.84 28.50
C ASP A 48 2.37 -5.20 28.51
N ASN A 49 1.09 -5.23 28.09
CA ASN A 49 0.30 -6.46 28.06
C ASN A 49 0.83 -7.42 27.00
N LEU A 50 1.40 -8.56 27.43
CA LEU A 50 2.02 -9.53 26.53
C LEU A 50 1.01 -10.18 25.58
N GLN A 51 -0.21 -10.41 26.02
CA GLN A 51 -1.24 -11.00 25.17
C GLN A 51 -1.60 -10.07 24.02
N VAL A 52 -1.74 -8.78 24.32
CA VAL A 52 -1.99 -7.75 23.30
C VAL A 52 -0.84 -7.69 22.31
N LYS A 53 0.40 -7.63 22.79
CA LYS A 53 1.57 -7.56 21.94
C LYS A 53 1.69 -8.79 21.03
N THR A 54 1.46 -9.98 21.59
CA THR A 54 1.55 -11.23 20.85
C THR A 54 0.55 -11.27 19.69
N ILE A 55 -0.69 -10.99 19.98
CA ILE A 55 -1.75 -11.05 18.98
C ILE A 55 -1.60 -9.93 17.92
N LEU A 56 -1.29 -8.72 18.37
CA LEU A 56 -1.15 -7.60 17.42
C LEU A 56 0.12 -7.73 16.56
N THR A 57 1.17 -8.38 17.04
CA THR A 57 2.34 -8.68 16.20
C THR A 57 1.94 -9.58 15.03
N ASP A 58 1.18 -10.64 15.31
CA ASP A 58 0.71 -11.55 14.28
C ASP A 58 -0.20 -10.84 13.27
N ILE A 59 -1.17 -10.09 13.76
CA ILE A 59 -2.10 -9.33 12.92
C ILE A 59 -1.34 -8.32 12.06
N THR A 60 -0.37 -7.60 12.65
CA THR A 60 0.42 -6.60 11.91
C THR A 60 1.21 -7.25 10.77
N ASN A 61 1.80 -8.41 11.01
CA ASN A 61 2.50 -9.15 9.97
C ASN A 61 1.56 -9.57 8.84
N ASP A 62 0.34 -10.02 9.18
CA ASP A 62 -0.67 -10.34 8.18
C ASP A 62 -1.07 -9.12 7.35
N GLU A 63 -1.21 -7.95 7.99
CA GLU A 63 -1.52 -6.71 7.27
C GLU A 63 -0.40 -6.32 6.30
N MET A 64 0.85 -6.56 6.66
CA MET A 64 1.98 -6.34 5.74
C MET A 64 1.90 -7.27 4.53
N HIS A 65 1.53 -8.53 4.74
CA HIS A 65 1.33 -9.48 3.64
C HIS A 65 0.19 -9.06 2.73
N HIS A 66 -0.91 -8.56 3.31
CA HIS A 66 -2.04 -8.04 2.54
C HIS A 66 -1.63 -6.83 1.69
N ALA A 67 -0.86 -5.91 2.27
CA ALA A 67 -0.36 -4.75 1.54
C ALA A 67 0.49 -5.19 0.34
N GLY A 68 1.37 -6.17 0.55
CA GLY A 68 2.20 -6.73 -0.52
C GLY A 68 1.37 -7.36 -1.63
N ALA A 69 0.32 -8.12 -1.27
CA ALA A 69 -0.58 -8.74 -2.23
C ALA A 69 -1.32 -7.68 -3.05
N LEU A 70 -1.81 -6.61 -2.41
CA LEU A 70 -2.49 -5.52 -3.10
C LEU A 70 -1.54 -4.73 -4.01
N LEU A 71 -0.30 -4.52 -3.57
CA LEU A 71 0.72 -3.87 -4.41
C LEU A 71 1.00 -4.69 -5.67
N LYS A 72 1.06 -6.02 -5.55
CA LYS A 72 1.25 -6.89 -6.71
C LYS A 72 0.06 -6.87 -7.65
N LEU A 73 -1.13 -6.85 -7.09
CA LEU A 73 -2.35 -6.73 -7.89
C LEU A 73 -2.38 -5.41 -8.66
N LEU A 74 -1.98 -4.31 -8.01
CA LEU A 74 -1.86 -3.01 -8.66
C LEU A 74 -0.85 -3.05 -9.82
N ASP A 75 0.29 -3.71 -9.61
CA ASP A 75 1.31 -3.91 -10.65
C ASP A 75 0.75 -4.64 -11.87
N ILE A 76 0.00 -5.72 -11.65
CA ILE A 76 -0.58 -6.52 -12.73
C ILE A 76 -1.59 -5.70 -13.52
N LEU A 77 -2.44 -4.95 -12.82
CA LEU A 77 -3.55 -4.21 -13.43
C LEU A 77 -3.13 -2.85 -14.00
N SER A 78 -2.01 -2.30 -13.53
CA SER A 78 -1.53 -0.98 -13.96
C SER A 78 0.00 -0.94 -14.05
N PRO A 79 0.59 -1.68 -15.00
CA PRO A 79 2.05 -1.74 -15.13
C PRO A 79 2.69 -0.40 -15.47
N GLY A 80 1.94 0.51 -16.12
CA GLY A 80 2.44 1.87 -16.38
C GLY A 80 2.67 2.67 -15.11
N ASP A 81 1.76 2.57 -14.14
CA ASP A 81 1.93 3.20 -12.83
C ASP A 81 3.14 2.62 -12.09
N THR A 82 3.29 1.29 -12.13
CA THR A 82 4.43 0.63 -11.50
C THR A 82 5.75 1.14 -12.08
N ALA A 83 5.84 1.30 -13.40
CA ALA A 83 7.04 1.83 -14.05
C ALA A 83 7.40 3.22 -13.50
N GLU A 84 6.42 4.07 -13.28
CA GLU A 84 6.63 5.40 -12.71
C GLU A 84 7.09 5.33 -11.25
N TYR A 85 6.52 4.44 -10.45
CA TYR A 85 6.94 4.23 -9.05
C TYR A 85 8.39 3.75 -8.98
N LEU A 86 8.76 2.81 -9.84
CA LEU A 86 10.15 2.30 -9.90
C LEU A 86 11.11 3.40 -10.34
N HIS A 87 10.72 4.24 -11.28
CA HIS A 87 11.54 5.39 -11.70
C HIS A 87 11.77 6.33 -10.52
N GLY A 88 10.73 6.63 -9.74
CA GLY A 88 10.85 7.45 -8.55
C GLY A 88 11.80 6.85 -7.50
N MET A 89 11.74 5.53 -7.31
CA MET A 89 12.65 4.83 -6.39
C MET A 89 14.11 4.97 -6.85
N ARG A 90 14.37 4.82 -8.15
CA ARG A 90 15.72 4.98 -8.70
C ARG A 90 16.22 6.42 -8.58
N LYS A 91 15.35 7.40 -8.81
CA LYS A 91 15.69 8.80 -8.60
C LYS A 91 16.09 9.07 -7.15
N ALA A 92 15.34 8.53 -6.21
CA ALA A 92 15.67 8.69 -4.79
C ALA A 92 17.03 8.09 -4.46
N LEU A 93 17.34 6.89 -4.96
CA LEU A 93 18.65 6.29 -4.77
C LEU A 93 19.77 7.16 -5.32
N PHE A 94 19.59 7.71 -6.50
CA PHE A 94 20.57 8.61 -7.10
C PHE A 94 20.77 9.87 -6.25
N GLN A 95 19.68 10.48 -5.77
CA GLN A 95 19.73 11.66 -4.91
C GLN A 95 20.46 11.40 -3.59
N LEU A 96 20.40 10.16 -3.10
CA LEU A 96 21.09 9.75 -1.88
C LEU A 96 22.52 9.28 -2.12
N GLY A 97 22.99 9.31 -3.38
CA GLY A 97 24.33 8.81 -3.73
C GLY A 97 24.45 7.30 -3.68
N MET A 98 23.32 6.56 -3.76
CA MET A 98 23.27 5.11 -3.59
C MET A 98 22.97 4.36 -4.90
N GLY A 99 22.90 5.05 -6.02
CA GLY A 99 22.60 4.44 -7.30
C GLY A 99 22.88 5.36 -8.46
N PRO A 100 22.87 4.81 -9.70
CA PRO A 100 23.15 5.59 -10.91
C PRO A 100 22.02 6.56 -11.22
N ASN A 101 22.33 7.59 -12.04
CA ASN A 101 21.31 8.51 -12.53
C ASN A 101 20.32 7.75 -13.41
N PRO A 102 19.04 7.70 -13.05
CA PRO A 102 18.04 6.95 -13.82
C PRO A 102 17.74 7.58 -15.19
N ASN A 103 18.16 8.84 -15.41
CA ASN A 103 18.00 9.53 -16.69
C ASN A 103 19.19 9.30 -17.63
N GLY A 104 20.16 8.49 -17.22
CA GLY A 104 21.32 8.16 -18.05
C GLY A 104 22.39 9.22 -18.12
N ASN A 105 22.29 10.30 -17.36
CA ASN A 105 23.31 11.35 -17.28
C ASN A 105 24.31 11.02 -16.17
N SER A 106 25.56 11.42 -16.37
CA SER A 106 26.65 11.13 -15.43
C SER A 106 26.68 12.05 -14.21
N GLN A 107 25.72 12.93 -14.09
CA GLN A 107 25.67 13.89 -12.96
C GLN A 107 24.71 13.48 -11.88
#